data_0eb79f9413588d9615ddde3b4f66e373
#
_entry.id   0eb79f9413588d9615ddde3b4f66e373
#
_cell.length_a   1.000
_cell.length_b   1.000
_cell.length_c   1.000
_cell.angle_alpha   90.00
_cell.angle_beta   90.00
_cell.angle_gamma   90.00
#
_symmetry.space_group_name_H-M   'P 1'
#
loop_
_entity.id
_entity.type
_entity.pdbx_description
1 polymer ?
#
loop_
_entity_poly.entity_id
_entity_poly.type
_entity_poly.pdbx_seq_one_letter_code
_entity_poly.pdbx_strand_id
1 'polypeptide(L)'
;MVQQEVKKKTRIYGTVAALSAIVLVALIFVFGSTPVILPPTEMPTVSAMKTFSSYEELKNYLVANAQGASYQYREGPLDTKFFGTPAPQPSMPASTAESGSYSTDTYSTTNIQVAGVDEADIVKTDGKYIYTIASTPYPYAYISSTDYGAYAQNIIYIVKADPRDARVVAKITLDNDTYPAGIFLSEDSSRLVVLASQYQVYAYAQGEQRGMLYPYQSQVNTFINVYDISDKAYPVLARNFTITGSYFNSRMIGDYVYAVVSQSAYVLESGELPLPAVYKGTGVSDIAPSTIYYSDTAYYANIESNYFTYNTFVSLNVKDDAQEPTNKTLLMGGASTMFVSMSNIYVTYPTYNEKGQYSSIYRVSVDGSELAFEAKGSVPGYVLNQYSMDEYNGYFRIATNWYGGTQTNNVYVLNMSLAVVGRLENLAAGENLHSVRFIGDKCYLVTFKKTDPLFVIDLSQPTNPKVLGSLKIPGYSDYLHPYDESHIIGVGKETVEASEGDFAWYQGLKLSLLTSATSTNPNNYQNT
;
A
#
# COMPACT_ATOMS: atom_id res chain seq x y z
N MET A 1 -52.35 -37.80 -49.99
CA MET A 1 -51.76 -36.51 -50.38
C MET A 1 -51.78 -35.47 -49.26
N VAL A 2 -52.86 -35.24 -48.55
CA VAL A 2 -52.96 -34.23 -47.47
C VAL A 2 -51.96 -34.44 -46.31
N GLN A 3 -51.71 -35.70 -45.85
CA GLN A 3 -50.77 -35.98 -44.74
C GLN A 3 -49.31 -35.73 -45.10
N GLN A 4 -48.91 -35.78 -46.36
CA GLN A 4 -47.53 -35.46 -46.79
C GLN A 4 -47.26 -33.95 -46.84
N GLU A 5 -48.27 -33.18 -47.20
CA GLU A 5 -48.17 -31.71 -47.19
C GLU A 5 -48.07 -31.12 -45.79
N VAL A 6 -48.85 -31.67 -44.84
CA VAL A 6 -48.80 -31.24 -43.42
C VAL A 6 -47.45 -31.56 -42.82
N LYS A 7 -46.87 -32.76 -43.04
CA LYS A 7 -45.50 -33.09 -42.58
C LYS A 7 -44.42 -32.19 -43.20
N LYS A 8 -44.57 -31.79 -44.46
CA LYS A 8 -43.65 -30.91 -45.15
C LYS A 8 -43.70 -29.49 -44.60
N LYS A 9 -44.90 -28.95 -44.31
CA LYS A 9 -45.07 -27.65 -43.67
C LYS A 9 -44.57 -27.62 -42.24
N THR A 10 -44.83 -28.65 -41.43
CA THR A 10 -44.32 -28.76 -40.05
C THR A 10 -42.80 -28.83 -40.02
N ARG A 11 -42.13 -29.53 -40.95
CA ARG A 11 -40.67 -29.53 -41.08
C ARG A 11 -40.11 -28.15 -41.46
N ILE A 12 -40.73 -27.44 -42.40
CA ILE A 12 -40.30 -26.11 -42.82
C ILE A 12 -40.45 -25.12 -41.67
N TYR A 13 -41.59 -25.12 -40.96
CA TYR A 13 -41.77 -24.23 -39.79
C TYR A 13 -40.84 -24.56 -38.63
N GLY A 14 -40.52 -25.84 -38.38
CA GLY A 14 -39.52 -26.29 -37.40
C GLY A 14 -38.12 -25.83 -37.76
N THR A 15 -37.72 -25.90 -39.03
CA THR A 15 -36.39 -25.45 -39.49
C THR A 15 -36.27 -23.91 -39.45
N VAL A 16 -37.31 -23.17 -39.79
CA VAL A 16 -37.35 -21.71 -39.71
C VAL A 16 -37.30 -21.25 -38.24
N ALA A 17 -38.04 -21.89 -37.34
CA ALA A 17 -37.99 -21.60 -35.91
C ALA A 17 -36.61 -21.89 -35.29
N ALA A 18 -35.95 -23.00 -35.67
CA ALA A 18 -34.60 -23.34 -35.23
C ALA A 18 -33.54 -22.35 -35.75
N LEU A 19 -33.63 -21.95 -37.01
CA LEU A 19 -32.74 -20.92 -37.59
C LEU A 19 -32.98 -19.55 -36.96
N SER A 20 -34.21 -19.17 -36.68
CA SER A 20 -34.52 -17.91 -35.99
C SER A 20 -34.02 -17.91 -34.54
N ALA A 21 -34.10 -19.04 -33.84
CA ALA A 21 -33.52 -19.18 -32.50
C ALA A 21 -32.00 -19.08 -32.50
N ILE A 22 -31.31 -19.72 -33.49
CA ILE A 22 -29.84 -19.62 -33.66
C ILE A 22 -29.43 -18.19 -34.00
N VAL A 23 -30.15 -17.49 -34.84
CA VAL A 23 -29.87 -16.08 -35.18
C VAL A 23 -30.12 -15.19 -33.97
N LEU A 24 -31.15 -15.43 -33.16
CA LEU A 24 -31.41 -14.69 -31.91
C LEU A 24 -30.30 -14.92 -30.87
N VAL A 25 -29.86 -16.16 -30.69
CA VAL A 25 -28.76 -16.50 -29.81
C VAL A 25 -27.45 -15.89 -30.32
N ALA A 26 -27.15 -15.93 -31.61
CA ALA A 26 -25.99 -15.27 -32.20
C ALA A 26 -26.04 -13.74 -32.03
N LEU A 27 -27.22 -13.12 -32.20
CA LEU A 27 -27.42 -11.70 -31.93
C LEU A 27 -27.22 -11.36 -30.45
N ILE A 28 -27.68 -12.18 -29.50
CA ILE A 28 -27.43 -12.00 -28.08
C ILE A 28 -25.92 -12.13 -27.76
N PHE A 29 -25.18 -13.07 -28.40
CA PHE A 29 -23.74 -13.19 -28.23
C PHE A 29 -22.96 -12.05 -28.90
N VAL A 30 -23.42 -11.47 -29.99
CA VAL A 30 -22.76 -10.36 -30.69
C VAL A 30 -23.08 -9.00 -30.04
N PHE A 31 -24.28 -8.82 -29.49
CA PHE A 31 -24.69 -7.55 -28.85
C PHE A 31 -24.64 -7.60 -27.32
N GLY A 32 -24.51 -8.79 -26.70
CA GLY A 32 -24.38 -8.93 -25.26
C GLY A 32 -22.98 -8.65 -24.70
N SER A 33 -21.98 -8.43 -25.55
CA SER A 33 -20.59 -8.16 -25.16
C SER A 33 -20.11 -6.74 -25.49
N THR A 34 -21.01 -5.82 -25.84
CA THR A 34 -20.60 -4.41 -25.85
C THR A 34 -20.42 -3.96 -24.41
N PRO A 35 -19.21 -3.54 -23.99
CA PRO A 35 -19.06 -2.93 -22.68
C PRO A 35 -20.00 -1.74 -22.62
N VAL A 36 -20.85 -1.71 -21.59
CA VAL A 36 -21.68 -0.53 -21.28
C VAL A 36 -20.68 0.57 -20.97
N ILE A 37 -20.42 1.44 -21.95
CA ILE A 37 -19.66 2.67 -21.72
C ILE A 37 -20.57 3.55 -20.89
N LEU A 38 -20.42 3.47 -19.57
CA LEU A 38 -21.03 4.43 -18.66
C LEU A 38 -20.52 5.83 -19.05
N PRO A 39 -21.37 6.86 -19.03
CA PRO A 39 -20.92 8.21 -19.31
C PRO A 39 -19.75 8.55 -18.39
N PRO A 40 -18.79 9.37 -18.85
CA PRO A 40 -17.63 9.72 -18.06
C PRO A 40 -18.09 10.23 -16.69
N THR A 41 -17.74 9.53 -15.63
CA THR A 41 -17.89 10.05 -14.29
C THR A 41 -17.08 11.33 -14.28
N GLU A 42 -17.68 12.47 -13.97
CA GLU A 42 -16.97 13.73 -13.82
C GLU A 42 -15.84 13.49 -12.82
N MET A 43 -14.62 13.47 -13.33
CA MET A 43 -13.43 13.27 -12.51
C MET A 43 -13.17 14.58 -11.77
N PRO A 44 -12.84 14.52 -10.47
CA PRO A 44 -12.55 15.72 -9.72
C PRO A 44 -11.39 16.48 -10.37
N THR A 45 -11.58 17.78 -10.55
CA THR A 45 -10.52 18.68 -11.00
C THR A 45 -9.42 18.72 -9.94
N VAL A 46 -8.16 18.78 -10.40
CA VAL A 46 -6.99 18.97 -9.53
C VAL A 46 -7.22 20.21 -8.66
N SER A 47 -7.36 20.00 -7.36
CA SER A 47 -7.53 21.10 -6.41
C SER A 47 -6.16 21.66 -6.04
N ALA A 48 -5.99 22.98 -6.09
CA ALA A 48 -4.77 23.62 -5.63
C ALA A 48 -4.55 23.34 -4.13
N MET A 49 -3.32 23.02 -3.75
CA MET A 49 -2.94 22.84 -2.35
C MET A 49 -2.87 24.21 -1.66
N LYS A 50 -3.44 24.30 -0.47
CA LYS A 50 -3.47 25.49 0.38
C LYS A 50 -2.78 25.21 1.70
N THR A 51 -2.43 26.27 2.44
CA THR A 51 -1.96 26.18 3.83
C THR A 51 -2.87 27.04 4.72
N PHE A 52 -2.86 26.75 6.01
CA PHE A 52 -3.62 27.54 6.98
C PHE A 52 -2.84 28.80 7.36
N SER A 53 -3.53 29.92 7.51
CA SER A 53 -2.91 31.18 7.93
C SER A 53 -2.65 31.24 9.44
N SER A 54 -3.39 30.42 10.23
CA SER A 54 -3.31 30.44 11.69
C SER A 54 -3.79 29.12 12.31
N TYR A 55 -3.48 28.93 13.60
CA TYR A 55 -3.99 27.85 14.43
C TYR A 55 -5.53 27.85 14.49
N GLU A 56 -6.13 29.02 14.64
CA GLU A 56 -7.59 29.15 14.71
C GLU A 56 -8.27 28.78 13.38
N GLU A 57 -7.66 29.12 12.26
CA GLU A 57 -8.20 28.71 10.95
C GLU A 57 -8.17 27.19 10.79
N LEU A 58 -7.05 26.55 11.12
CA LEU A 58 -6.92 25.09 11.11
C LEU A 58 -7.96 24.44 12.05
N LYS A 59 -8.08 24.94 13.27
CA LYS A 59 -9.04 24.44 14.25
C LYS A 59 -10.49 24.58 13.75
N ASN A 60 -10.85 25.75 13.24
CA ASN A 60 -12.19 26.01 12.69
C ASN A 60 -12.48 25.13 11.47
N TYR A 61 -11.47 24.89 10.62
CA TYR A 61 -11.59 23.97 9.49
C TYR A 61 -11.92 22.56 9.96
N LEU A 62 -11.19 22.03 10.95
CA LEU A 62 -11.45 20.70 11.51
C LEU A 62 -12.84 20.61 12.15
N VAL A 63 -13.23 21.60 12.95
CA VAL A 63 -14.57 21.63 13.57
C VAL A 63 -15.69 21.67 12.53
N ALA A 64 -15.53 22.48 11.47
CA ALA A 64 -16.53 22.61 10.42
C ALA A 64 -16.66 21.36 9.54
N ASN A 65 -15.57 20.61 9.32
CA ASN A 65 -15.52 19.48 8.41
C ASN A 65 -15.55 18.11 9.11
N ALA A 66 -15.37 18.07 10.44
CA ALA A 66 -15.54 16.87 11.26
C ALA A 66 -16.99 16.68 11.75
N GLN A 67 -17.98 17.30 11.12
CA GLN A 67 -19.38 17.18 11.49
C GLN A 67 -19.87 15.73 11.34
N GLY A 68 -20.19 15.11 12.47
CA GLY A 68 -20.59 13.69 12.60
C GLY A 68 -19.73 12.90 13.58
N ALA A 69 -18.50 13.30 13.81
CA ALA A 69 -17.66 12.76 14.87
C ALA A 69 -17.95 13.48 16.22
N SER A 70 -19.20 13.47 16.68
CA SER A 70 -19.39 13.55 18.12
C SER A 70 -18.76 12.27 18.67
N TYR A 71 -17.66 12.42 19.39
CA TYR A 71 -17.07 11.34 20.19
C TYR A 71 -18.06 10.91 21.28
N GLN A 72 -19.21 10.37 20.87
CA GLN A 72 -19.96 9.49 21.72
C GLN A 72 -19.23 8.16 21.67
N TYR A 73 -18.36 7.99 22.64
CA TYR A 73 -17.76 6.71 22.98
C TYR A 73 -18.88 5.67 23.07
N ARG A 74 -19.09 4.93 22.01
CA ARG A 74 -19.98 3.79 22.01
C ARG A 74 -19.23 2.71 22.75
N GLU A 75 -19.69 2.38 23.97
CA GLU A 75 -19.25 1.22 24.74
C GLU A 75 -19.47 -0.04 23.90
N GLY A 76 -18.43 -0.47 23.22
CA GLY A 76 -18.35 -1.73 22.50
C GLY A 76 -16.89 -2.19 22.47
N PRO A 77 -16.62 -3.50 22.45
CA PRO A 77 -15.25 -3.97 22.36
C PRO A 77 -14.61 -3.35 21.10
N LEU A 78 -13.44 -2.72 21.31
CA LEU A 78 -12.60 -2.19 20.24
C LEU A 78 -12.40 -3.27 19.17
N ASP A 79 -13.04 -3.08 18.02
CA ASP A 79 -12.76 -3.89 16.85
C ASP A 79 -11.38 -3.48 16.32
N THR A 80 -10.35 -4.17 16.81
CA THR A 80 -8.94 -3.92 16.50
C THR A 80 -8.59 -4.13 15.04
N LYS A 81 -9.56 -4.41 14.20
CA LYS A 81 -9.38 -4.54 12.74
C LYS A 81 -9.18 -3.22 12.01
N PHE A 82 -9.44 -2.07 12.67
CA PHE A 82 -9.25 -0.74 12.05
C PHE A 82 -7.85 -0.16 12.20
N PHE A 83 -7.03 -0.68 13.09
CA PHE A 83 -5.61 -0.33 13.22
C PHE A 83 -4.74 -1.50 12.78
N GLY A 84 -5.02 -2.04 11.60
CA GLY A 84 -4.08 -2.90 10.94
C GLY A 84 -2.85 -2.07 10.58
N THR A 85 -1.82 -2.08 11.43
CA THR A 85 -0.47 -1.95 10.90
C THR A 85 -0.39 -2.93 9.75
N PRO A 86 0.04 -2.54 8.53
CA PRO A 86 0.34 -3.52 7.52
C PRO A 86 1.31 -4.50 8.20
N ALA A 87 0.87 -5.73 8.40
CA ALA A 87 1.78 -6.78 8.81
C ALA A 87 2.92 -6.73 7.79
N PRO A 88 4.19 -6.72 8.22
CA PRO A 88 5.29 -6.83 7.30
C PRO A 88 5.01 -8.07 6.46
N GLN A 89 4.69 -7.86 5.17
CA GLN A 89 4.53 -8.98 4.26
C GLN A 89 5.90 -9.63 4.20
N PRO A 90 6.00 -10.96 4.34
CA PRO A 90 7.28 -11.62 4.24
C PRO A 90 7.88 -11.27 2.88
N SER A 91 8.97 -10.51 2.90
CA SER A 91 9.78 -10.22 1.75
C SER A 91 10.41 -11.53 1.30
N MET A 92 9.94 -12.06 0.18
CA MET A 92 10.63 -13.17 -0.46
C MET A 92 11.82 -12.61 -1.27
N PRO A 93 13.00 -13.21 -1.21
CA PRO A 93 14.18 -12.69 -1.87
C PRO A 93 13.98 -12.66 -3.39
N ALA A 94 14.15 -11.49 -3.99
CA ALA A 94 14.23 -11.32 -5.43
C ALA A 94 15.67 -11.51 -5.88
N SER A 95 15.87 -12.33 -6.87
CA SER A 95 17.07 -12.28 -7.68
C SER A 95 16.83 -11.31 -8.82
N THR A 96 17.44 -10.13 -8.78
CA THR A 96 17.59 -9.31 -9.97
C THR A 96 18.61 -9.99 -10.87
N ALA A 97 18.17 -10.50 -12.01
CA ALA A 97 19.07 -10.91 -13.07
C ALA A 97 19.64 -9.65 -13.76
N GLU A 98 20.61 -9.00 -13.13
CA GLU A 98 21.55 -8.18 -13.89
C GLU A 98 22.60 -9.13 -14.47
N SER A 99 22.71 -9.16 -15.80
CA SER A 99 23.82 -9.76 -16.50
C SER A 99 25.07 -8.89 -16.32
N GLY A 100 25.74 -9.05 -15.21
CA GLY A 100 27.00 -8.39 -14.87
C GLY A 100 27.91 -9.36 -14.13
N SER A 101 29.06 -9.65 -14.70
CA SER A 101 30.21 -10.43 -14.25
C SER A 101 30.09 -11.06 -12.85
N TYR A 102 30.11 -12.38 -12.82
CA TYR A 102 30.18 -13.19 -11.59
C TYR A 102 31.38 -12.77 -10.72
N SER A 103 31.08 -12.03 -9.65
CA SER A 103 31.95 -11.99 -8.48
C SER A 103 31.55 -13.16 -7.55
N THR A 104 32.51 -13.77 -6.90
CA THR A 104 32.36 -15.00 -6.11
C THR A 104 31.55 -14.84 -4.79
N ASP A 105 31.02 -13.65 -4.53
CA ASP A 105 30.23 -13.33 -3.33
C ASP A 105 28.82 -12.89 -3.74
N THR A 106 27.96 -13.86 -4.15
CA THR A 106 26.56 -13.58 -4.47
C THR A 106 25.68 -13.74 -3.23
N TYR A 107 25.02 -12.66 -2.82
CA TYR A 107 23.96 -12.68 -1.81
C TYR A 107 22.72 -11.96 -2.35
N SER A 108 21.54 -12.34 -1.86
CA SER A 108 20.30 -11.66 -2.21
C SER A 108 20.17 -10.35 -1.46
N THR A 109 19.91 -9.28 -2.18
CA THR A 109 19.50 -7.99 -1.61
C THR A 109 18.01 -7.99 -1.26
N THR A 110 17.52 -6.94 -0.59
CA THR A 110 16.09 -6.74 -0.35
C THR A 110 15.32 -6.74 -1.67
N ASN A 111 14.18 -7.42 -1.71
CA ASN A 111 13.28 -7.38 -2.86
C ASN A 111 12.60 -6.02 -2.92
N ILE A 112 13.04 -5.15 -3.82
CA ILE A 112 12.52 -3.81 -4.02
C ILE A 112 11.54 -3.76 -5.19
N GLN A 113 10.49 -2.95 -5.07
CA GLN A 113 9.51 -2.78 -6.15
C GLN A 113 10.05 -1.97 -7.31
N VAL A 114 10.84 -0.93 -7.01
CA VAL A 114 11.43 0.00 -7.99
C VAL A 114 12.95 -0.01 -7.83
N ALA A 115 13.67 -0.21 -8.91
CA ALA A 115 15.14 -0.19 -8.90
C ALA A 115 15.65 1.14 -8.34
N GLY A 116 16.60 1.10 -7.39
CA GLY A 116 17.16 2.28 -6.73
C GLY A 116 16.32 2.88 -5.61
N VAL A 117 15.13 2.33 -5.32
CA VAL A 117 14.27 2.73 -4.20
C VAL A 117 14.25 1.60 -3.17
N ASP A 118 15.10 1.69 -2.16
CA ASP A 118 15.20 0.65 -1.13
C ASP A 118 14.00 0.69 -0.17
N GLU A 119 13.59 -0.47 0.30
CA GLU A 119 12.47 -0.67 1.22
C GLU A 119 13.00 -1.05 2.61
N ALA A 120 12.40 -0.48 3.66
CA ALA A 120 12.72 -0.90 5.02
C ALA A 120 12.39 -2.38 5.22
N ASP A 121 13.28 -3.10 5.87
CA ASP A 121 13.11 -4.53 6.15
C ASP A 121 13.54 -4.85 7.59
N ILE A 122 13.16 -6.01 8.07
CA ILE A 122 13.60 -6.54 9.38
C ILE A 122 14.98 -7.17 9.30
N VAL A 123 15.49 -7.45 8.10
CA VAL A 123 16.81 -8.02 7.83
C VAL A 123 17.45 -7.32 6.63
N LYS A 124 18.69 -6.90 6.79
CA LYS A 124 19.55 -6.39 5.72
C LYS A 124 20.89 -7.11 5.73
N THR A 125 21.59 -7.13 4.60
CA THR A 125 22.93 -7.70 4.50
C THR A 125 23.79 -6.93 3.50
N ASP A 126 25.10 -6.89 3.79
CA ASP A 126 26.15 -6.40 2.88
C ASP A 126 27.01 -7.55 2.32
N GLY A 127 26.53 -8.80 2.49
CA GLY A 127 27.25 -10.01 2.09
C GLY A 127 28.29 -10.50 3.10
N LYS A 128 28.74 -9.64 4.02
CA LYS A 128 29.71 -9.97 5.08
C LYS A 128 29.08 -9.96 6.46
N TYR A 129 28.04 -9.15 6.64
CA TYR A 129 27.28 -9.04 7.87
C TYR A 129 25.79 -9.11 7.58
N ILE A 130 25.04 -9.62 8.55
CA ILE A 130 23.58 -9.60 8.58
C ILE A 130 23.18 -8.65 9.70
N TYR A 131 22.31 -7.71 9.39
CA TYR A 131 21.69 -6.76 10.29
C TYR A 131 20.24 -7.20 10.48
N THR A 132 19.82 -7.52 11.71
CA THR A 132 18.48 -8.07 11.93
C THR A 132 17.84 -7.53 13.19
N ILE A 133 16.55 -7.21 13.07
CA ILE A 133 15.72 -6.84 14.19
C ILE A 133 15.29 -8.12 14.92
N ALA A 134 15.50 -8.16 16.24
CA ALA A 134 14.85 -9.10 17.12
C ALA A 134 13.98 -8.31 18.08
N SER A 135 12.68 -8.32 17.84
CA SER A 135 11.69 -7.77 18.73
C SER A 135 10.79 -8.89 19.24
N THR A 136 10.45 -8.82 20.51
CA THR A 136 9.34 -9.63 21.01
C THR A 136 8.06 -9.05 20.45
N PRO A 137 7.17 -9.88 19.87
CA PRO A 137 5.87 -9.40 19.42
C PRO A 137 5.21 -8.64 20.57
N TYR A 138 4.59 -7.49 20.26
CA TYR A 138 3.77 -6.75 21.22
C TYR A 138 2.83 -7.74 21.90
N PRO A 139 2.90 -7.94 23.23
CA PRO A 139 1.98 -8.84 23.87
C PRO A 139 0.58 -8.21 23.82
N TYR A 140 -0.21 -8.58 22.81
CA TYR A 140 -1.66 -8.58 22.96
C TYR A 140 -2.06 -9.66 23.99
N ALA A 141 -1.37 -9.68 25.11
CA ALA A 141 -1.79 -10.47 26.25
C ALA A 141 -2.93 -9.69 26.91
N TYR A 142 -4.10 -10.26 26.91
CA TYR A 142 -5.08 -10.02 27.97
C TYR A 142 -4.31 -10.05 29.29
N ILE A 143 -4.08 -8.89 29.86
CA ILE A 143 -3.27 -8.75 31.08
C ILE A 143 -4.10 -9.31 32.22
N SER A 144 -3.83 -10.55 32.55
CA SER A 144 -4.02 -11.04 33.92
C SER A 144 -2.93 -10.40 34.77
N SER A 145 -3.31 -9.64 35.75
CA SER A 145 -2.61 -8.57 36.44
C SER A 145 -1.49 -8.98 37.41
N THR A 146 -0.61 -9.91 37.10
CA THR A 146 0.43 -10.31 38.08
C THR A 146 1.84 -10.57 37.56
N ASP A 147 2.15 -10.41 36.28
CA ASP A 147 3.52 -10.65 35.79
C ASP A 147 4.02 -9.56 34.82
N TYR A 148 4.37 -8.39 35.36
CA TYR A 148 5.12 -7.34 34.65
C TYR A 148 6.63 -7.64 34.56
N GLY A 149 7.04 -8.89 34.38
CA GLY A 149 8.42 -9.30 34.57
C GLY A 149 9.24 -9.67 33.33
N ALA A 150 8.64 -9.82 32.14
CA ALA A 150 9.40 -10.11 30.93
C ALA A 150 9.50 -8.85 30.05
N TYR A 151 10.52 -8.04 30.29
CA TYR A 151 10.85 -6.89 29.45
C TYR A 151 11.17 -7.39 28.03
N ALA A 152 10.34 -6.99 27.07
CA ALA A 152 10.63 -7.16 25.68
C ALA A 152 11.92 -6.40 25.33
N GLN A 153 12.96 -7.11 24.98
CA GLN A 153 14.18 -6.46 24.50
C GLN A 153 14.05 -6.24 22.99
N ASN A 154 13.96 -4.98 22.58
CA ASN A 154 13.99 -4.58 21.18
C ASN A 154 15.47 -4.35 20.79
N ILE A 155 16.03 -5.31 20.09
CA ILE A 155 17.47 -5.34 19.80
C ILE A 155 17.67 -5.46 18.30
N ILE A 156 18.61 -4.69 17.77
CA ILE A 156 19.16 -4.91 16.43
C ILE A 156 20.49 -5.63 16.60
N TYR A 157 20.64 -6.79 15.98
CA TYR A 157 21.86 -7.55 15.97
C TYR A 157 22.66 -7.27 14.71
N ILE A 158 23.98 -7.15 14.86
CA ILE A 158 24.97 -7.20 13.76
C ILE A 158 25.66 -8.53 13.87
N VAL A 159 25.50 -9.38 12.87
CA VAL A 159 25.98 -10.76 12.85
C VAL A 159 27.00 -10.92 11.73
N LYS A 160 28.19 -11.43 12.02
CA LYS A 160 29.16 -11.81 10.98
C LYS A 160 28.60 -12.98 10.16
N ALA A 161 28.49 -12.83 8.84
CA ALA A 161 27.91 -13.81 7.92
C ALA A 161 28.97 -14.78 7.34
N ASP A 162 29.95 -15.18 8.12
CA ASP A 162 30.93 -16.19 7.73
C ASP A 162 30.46 -17.57 8.20
N PRO A 163 30.18 -18.53 7.29
CA PRO A 163 29.67 -19.85 7.70
C PRO A 163 30.58 -20.61 8.70
N ARG A 164 31.89 -20.28 8.73
CA ARG A 164 32.86 -20.92 9.64
C ARG A 164 33.07 -20.14 10.94
N ASP A 165 32.59 -18.88 10.99
CA ASP A 165 32.80 -17.98 12.13
C ASP A 165 31.57 -17.04 12.31
N ALA A 166 30.36 -17.62 12.16
CA ALA A 166 29.13 -16.88 12.37
C ALA A 166 28.95 -16.54 13.85
N ARG A 167 28.88 -15.24 14.16
CA ARG A 167 28.70 -14.76 15.53
C ARG A 167 28.09 -13.36 15.55
N VAL A 168 27.41 -13.04 16.64
CA VAL A 168 26.99 -11.67 16.93
C VAL A 168 28.24 -10.85 17.23
N VAL A 169 28.47 -9.77 16.49
CA VAL A 169 29.58 -8.84 16.68
C VAL A 169 29.17 -7.61 17.47
N ALA A 170 27.91 -7.18 17.34
CA ALA A 170 27.37 -6.06 18.11
C ALA A 170 25.84 -6.19 18.32
N LYS A 171 25.33 -5.42 19.28
CA LYS A 171 23.93 -5.27 19.61
C LYS A 171 23.61 -3.79 19.79
N ILE A 172 22.54 -3.31 19.18
CA ILE A 172 21.94 -2.00 19.45
C ILE A 172 20.65 -2.27 20.23
N THR A 173 20.60 -1.86 21.47
CA THR A 173 19.42 -2.04 22.34
C THR A 173 18.62 -0.75 22.33
N LEU A 174 17.34 -0.84 22.03
CA LEU A 174 16.39 0.26 22.13
C LEU A 174 15.72 0.26 23.52
N ASP A 175 15.15 1.39 23.89
CA ASP A 175 14.36 1.49 25.13
C ASP A 175 13.18 0.53 25.13
N ASN A 176 12.74 0.10 26.32
CA ASN A 176 11.73 -0.97 26.48
C ASN A 176 10.38 -0.69 25.84
N ASP A 177 10.01 0.58 25.68
CA ASP A 177 8.76 1.05 25.06
C ASP A 177 8.94 1.48 23.59
N THR A 178 10.12 1.23 23.00
CA THR A 178 10.48 1.60 21.65
C THR A 178 10.60 0.36 20.76
N TYR A 179 9.72 0.27 19.76
CA TYR A 179 9.56 -0.90 18.90
C TYR A 179 10.14 -0.60 17.51
N PRO A 180 11.15 -1.35 17.05
CA PRO A 180 11.71 -1.16 15.71
C PRO A 180 10.70 -1.60 14.65
N ALA A 181 10.55 -0.76 13.61
CA ALA A 181 9.65 -0.99 12.48
C ALA A 181 10.39 -1.47 11.22
N GLY A 182 11.67 -1.15 11.08
CA GLY A 182 12.48 -1.55 9.96
C GLY A 182 13.85 -0.90 9.98
N ILE A 183 14.74 -1.40 9.12
CA ILE A 183 16.11 -0.89 8.98
C ILE A 183 16.45 -0.64 7.51
N PHE A 184 17.34 0.35 7.28
CA PHE A 184 18.03 0.54 6.02
C PHE A 184 19.55 0.44 6.23
N LEU A 185 20.23 0.07 5.16
CA LEU A 185 21.69 0.05 5.13
C LEU A 185 22.16 0.99 4.00
N SER A 186 23.10 1.91 4.28
CA SER A 186 23.67 2.75 3.23
C SER A 186 24.45 1.88 2.24
N GLU A 187 24.57 2.34 1.00
CA GLU A 187 25.22 1.60 -0.09
C GLU A 187 26.64 1.14 0.26
N ASP A 188 27.42 1.99 0.92
CA ASP A 188 28.77 1.66 1.41
C ASP A 188 28.78 0.90 2.74
N SER A 189 27.60 0.57 3.26
CA SER A 189 27.39 -0.15 4.52
C SER A 189 28.05 0.52 5.76
N SER A 190 28.29 1.84 5.71
CA SER A 190 28.85 2.58 6.85
C SER A 190 27.78 3.15 7.77
N ARG A 191 26.53 3.23 7.32
CA ARG A 191 25.38 3.75 8.09
C ARG A 191 24.27 2.72 8.16
N LEU A 192 23.70 2.56 9.36
CA LEU A 192 22.51 1.77 9.63
C LEU A 192 21.41 2.70 10.14
N VAL A 193 20.29 2.77 9.42
CA VAL A 193 19.12 3.51 9.85
C VAL A 193 18.17 2.56 10.56
N VAL A 194 17.70 2.94 11.74
CA VAL A 194 16.70 2.22 12.52
C VAL A 194 15.47 3.10 12.65
N LEU A 195 14.36 2.63 12.08
CA LEU A 195 13.04 3.22 12.24
C LEU A 195 12.35 2.56 13.42
N ALA A 196 11.81 3.35 14.33
CA ALA A 196 11.16 2.82 15.51
C ALA A 196 9.99 3.71 15.95
N SER A 197 9.03 3.14 16.66
CA SER A 197 7.92 3.86 17.30
C SER A 197 7.93 3.62 18.80
N GLN A 198 7.68 4.68 19.56
CA GLN A 198 7.50 4.63 21.01
C GLN A 198 6.05 4.97 21.35
N TYR A 199 5.46 4.15 22.19
CA TYR A 199 4.07 4.30 22.63
C TYR A 199 4.05 4.70 24.10
N GLN A 200 3.69 5.96 24.39
CA GLN A 200 3.52 6.43 25.77
C GLN A 200 2.03 6.34 26.15
N VAL A 201 1.73 5.45 27.08
CA VAL A 201 0.38 5.31 27.63
C VAL A 201 0.29 6.13 28.90
N TYR A 202 -0.45 7.23 28.89
CA TYR A 202 -0.75 8.00 30.09
C TYR A 202 -1.99 7.40 30.78
N ALA A 203 -1.80 6.77 31.93
CA ALA A 203 -2.91 6.38 32.81
C ALA A 203 -3.30 7.59 33.66
N TYR A 204 -4.47 8.17 33.46
CA TYR A 204 -5.03 9.11 34.37
C TYR A 204 -5.65 8.35 35.58
N ALA A 205 -5.15 8.61 36.77
CA ALA A 205 -5.81 8.19 37.99
C ALA A 205 -7.13 8.99 38.16
N GLN A 206 -8.25 8.37 37.83
CA GLN A 206 -9.54 8.93 38.22
C GLN A 206 -9.89 8.57 39.66
N GLY A 207 -10.39 9.59 40.41
CA GLY A 207 -10.92 9.44 41.72
C GLY A 207 -12.06 8.41 41.79
N GLU A 208 -12.18 7.84 42.97
CA GLU A 208 -13.07 6.81 43.45
C GLU A 208 -14.49 6.75 42.87
N GLN A 209 -14.69 6.25 41.68
CA GLN A 209 -15.95 5.58 41.34
C GLN A 209 -15.78 4.72 40.09
N ARG A 210 -15.80 3.40 40.33
CA ARG A 210 -15.90 2.30 39.37
C ARG A 210 -14.78 2.13 38.35
N GLY A 211 -13.76 1.40 38.68
CA GLY A 211 -13.05 0.30 37.99
C GLY A 211 -12.93 0.25 36.48
N MET A 212 -13.02 1.35 35.72
CA MET A 212 -12.69 1.39 34.32
C MET A 212 -11.54 2.36 34.09
N LEU A 213 -10.38 1.81 33.79
CA LEU A 213 -9.25 2.55 33.26
C LEU A 213 -9.62 2.99 31.82
N TYR A 214 -9.88 4.27 31.61
CA TYR A 214 -9.94 4.84 30.27
C TYR A 214 -8.51 5.08 29.81
N PRO A 215 -8.04 4.47 28.70
CA PRO A 215 -6.76 4.81 28.12
C PRO A 215 -6.92 6.17 27.42
N TYR A 216 -6.44 7.23 28.04
CA TYR A 216 -6.42 8.55 27.44
C TYR A 216 -5.04 8.90 26.92
N GLN A 217 -5.03 9.34 25.65
CA GLN A 217 -3.90 9.85 24.89
C GLN A 217 -2.65 8.98 24.96
N SER A 218 -2.59 8.00 24.08
CA SER A 218 -1.30 7.44 23.71
C SER A 218 -0.59 8.44 22.80
N GLN A 219 0.40 9.17 23.31
CA GLN A 219 1.32 9.88 22.45
C GLN A 219 2.23 8.83 21.81
N VAL A 220 2.27 8.84 20.49
CA VAL A 220 3.18 8.01 19.71
C VAL A 220 4.27 8.91 19.14
N ASN A 221 5.51 8.50 19.33
CA ASN A 221 6.65 9.15 18.71
C ASN A 221 7.31 8.19 17.71
N THR A 222 7.69 8.70 16.57
CA THR A 222 8.48 7.98 15.57
C THR A 222 9.92 8.46 15.60
N PHE A 223 10.86 7.52 15.64
CA PHE A 223 12.30 7.76 15.62
C PHE A 223 12.89 7.33 14.29
N ILE A 224 13.78 8.15 13.75
CA ILE A 224 14.68 7.80 12.66
C ILE A 224 16.09 7.96 13.21
N ASN A 225 16.66 6.85 13.67
CA ASN A 225 18.01 6.81 14.26
C ASN A 225 19.02 6.36 13.22
N VAL A 226 20.07 7.13 13.05
CA VAL A 226 21.19 6.79 12.16
C VAL A 226 22.40 6.42 13.01
N TYR A 227 22.88 5.20 12.83
CA TYR A 227 24.10 4.70 13.49
C TYR A 227 25.26 4.69 12.52
N ASP A 228 26.41 5.20 12.94
CA ASP A 228 27.68 4.93 12.31
C ASP A 228 28.09 3.49 12.66
N ILE A 229 28.22 2.68 11.64
CA ILE A 229 28.61 1.28 11.74
C ILE A 229 29.87 0.99 10.91
N SER A 230 30.71 2.00 10.68
CA SER A 230 32.00 1.83 10.00
C SER A 230 32.85 0.76 10.71
N ASP A 231 32.85 0.75 12.05
CA ASP A 231 33.27 -0.39 12.85
C ASP A 231 32.01 -1.20 13.29
N LYS A 232 31.86 -2.39 12.72
CA LYS A 232 30.69 -3.25 12.96
C LYS A 232 30.58 -3.73 14.42
N ALA A 233 31.68 -3.71 15.16
CA ALA A 233 31.71 -4.14 16.56
C ALA A 233 31.31 -3.00 17.52
N TYR A 234 31.34 -1.75 17.07
CA TYR A 234 31.10 -0.56 17.89
C TYR A 234 30.15 0.41 17.19
N PRO A 235 28.88 0.06 16.99
CA PRO A 235 27.89 0.97 16.41
C PRO A 235 27.68 2.19 17.31
N VAL A 236 27.74 3.40 16.73
CA VAL A 236 27.59 4.68 17.44
C VAL A 236 26.39 5.41 16.89
N LEU A 237 25.49 5.86 17.77
CA LEU A 237 24.38 6.72 17.34
C LEU A 237 24.94 8.06 16.86
N ALA A 238 24.93 8.26 15.56
CA ALA A 238 25.40 9.50 14.92
C ALA A 238 24.30 10.56 14.91
N ARG A 239 23.03 10.14 14.73
CA ARG A 239 21.91 11.04 14.59
C ARG A 239 20.61 10.44 15.14
N ASN A 240 19.82 11.26 15.82
CA ASN A 240 18.46 10.96 16.23
C ASN A 240 17.52 12.02 15.68
N PHE A 241 16.47 11.61 14.99
CA PHE A 241 15.36 12.47 14.60
C PHE A 241 14.07 11.88 15.16
N THR A 242 13.31 12.70 15.88
CA THR A 242 12.06 12.28 16.52
C THR A 242 10.92 13.22 16.12
N ILE A 243 9.79 12.64 15.78
CA ILE A 243 8.57 13.34 15.42
C ILE A 243 7.37 12.66 16.06
N THR A 244 6.36 13.45 16.49
CA THR A 244 5.10 12.90 16.99
C THR A 244 4.29 12.25 15.88
N GLY A 245 3.60 11.16 16.20
CA GLY A 245 2.80 10.36 15.30
C GLY A 245 3.35 8.94 15.11
N SER A 246 2.53 8.10 14.51
CA SER A 246 2.87 6.70 14.20
C SER A 246 3.60 6.59 12.87
N TYR A 247 4.67 5.81 12.83
CA TYR A 247 5.32 5.44 11.58
C TYR A 247 4.32 4.75 10.64
N PHE A 248 4.21 5.26 9.42
CA PHE A 248 3.37 4.67 8.39
C PHE A 248 4.19 3.83 7.41
N ASN A 249 5.14 4.45 6.71
CA ASN A 249 6.00 3.76 5.75
C ASN A 249 7.23 4.60 5.42
N SER A 250 8.23 3.98 4.77
CA SER A 250 9.45 4.68 4.34
C SER A 250 10.10 4.04 3.13
N ARG A 251 10.97 4.82 2.46
CA ARG A 251 11.86 4.36 1.39
C ARG A 251 13.20 5.08 1.52
N MET A 252 14.24 4.45 0.98
CA MET A 252 15.55 5.10 0.86
C MET A 252 15.96 5.18 -0.61
N ILE A 253 16.36 6.39 -1.05
CA ILE A 253 16.85 6.66 -2.39
C ILE A 253 18.21 7.33 -2.25
N GLY A 254 19.26 6.65 -2.70
CA GLY A 254 20.63 7.09 -2.46
C GLY A 254 20.89 7.26 -0.96
N ASP A 255 21.33 8.45 -0.55
CA ASP A 255 21.63 8.77 0.85
C ASP A 255 20.45 9.37 1.62
N TYR A 256 19.23 9.37 1.06
CA TYR A 256 18.07 9.99 1.70
C TYR A 256 17.02 8.96 2.09
N VAL A 257 16.65 8.96 3.36
CA VAL A 257 15.45 8.26 3.85
C VAL A 257 14.26 9.20 3.79
N TYR A 258 13.22 8.74 3.10
CA TYR A 258 11.90 9.37 3.06
C TYR A 258 10.95 8.56 3.92
N ALA A 259 10.39 9.19 4.95
CA ALA A 259 9.43 8.55 5.84
C ALA A 259 8.12 9.33 5.88
N VAL A 260 7.02 8.62 6.06
CA VAL A 260 5.70 9.20 6.31
C VAL A 260 5.25 8.82 7.72
N VAL A 261 4.89 9.83 8.51
CA VAL A 261 4.43 9.68 9.89
C VAL A 261 3.02 10.26 9.99
N SER A 262 2.11 9.52 10.60
CA SER A 262 0.69 9.86 10.66
C SER A 262 0.25 10.13 12.11
N GLN A 263 -0.40 11.27 12.34
CA GLN A 263 -0.98 11.67 13.62
C GLN A 263 -2.44 12.09 13.41
N SER A 264 -3.35 11.57 14.22
CA SER A 264 -4.76 11.96 14.16
C SER A 264 -4.94 13.46 14.45
N ALA A 265 -5.74 14.14 13.63
CA ALA A 265 -6.05 15.55 13.76
C ALA A 265 -7.47 15.73 14.33
N TYR A 266 -7.57 16.07 15.60
CA TYR A 266 -8.85 16.26 16.30
C TYR A 266 -8.74 17.35 17.37
N VAL A 267 -9.86 18.00 17.64
CA VAL A 267 -9.95 19.00 18.71
C VAL A 267 -10.35 18.28 20.00
N LEU A 268 -9.58 18.47 21.06
CA LEU A 268 -9.85 17.89 22.39
C LEU A 268 -11.10 18.55 23.00
N GLU A 269 -11.69 17.89 24.00
CA GLU A 269 -12.79 18.47 24.80
C GLU A 269 -12.39 19.79 25.49
N SER A 270 -11.10 19.94 25.81
CA SER A 270 -10.54 21.21 26.32
C SER A 270 -10.59 22.35 25.29
N GLY A 271 -10.89 22.05 24.02
CA GLY A 271 -10.81 22.97 22.91
C GLY A 271 -9.40 23.14 22.34
N GLU A 272 -8.43 22.38 22.80
CA GLU A 272 -7.07 22.35 22.26
C GLU A 272 -6.98 21.44 21.04
N LEU A 273 -6.13 21.80 20.09
CA LEU A 273 -5.80 21.00 18.90
C LEU A 273 -4.32 20.61 18.96
N PRO A 274 -3.98 19.34 19.25
CA PRO A 274 -2.61 18.86 19.21
C PRO A 274 -2.04 18.91 17.79
N LEU A 275 -0.93 19.64 17.61
CA LEU A 275 -0.19 19.71 16.36
C LEU A 275 0.90 18.63 16.30
N PRO A 276 1.31 18.17 15.10
CA PRO A 276 2.52 17.38 14.97
C PRO A 276 3.73 18.20 15.44
N ALA A 277 4.68 17.55 16.09
CA ALA A 277 5.84 18.22 16.66
C ALA A 277 7.14 17.45 16.36
N VAL A 278 8.22 18.20 16.16
CA VAL A 278 9.58 17.67 15.95
C VAL A 278 10.41 17.95 17.21
N TYR A 279 11.15 16.94 17.65
CA TYR A 279 12.08 17.05 18.77
C TYR A 279 13.46 17.49 18.30
N LYS A 280 14.02 18.51 18.95
CA LYS A 280 15.37 19.01 18.70
C LYS A 280 16.15 19.04 20.03
N GLY A 281 16.99 18.05 20.26
CA GLY A 281 17.66 17.85 21.54
C GLY A 281 16.63 17.64 22.66
N THR A 282 16.62 18.52 23.68
CA THR A 282 15.62 18.50 24.77
C THR A 282 14.38 19.35 24.47
N GLY A 283 14.35 20.08 23.36
CA GLY A 283 13.26 20.96 22.96
C GLY A 283 12.26 20.24 22.04
N VAL A 284 11.00 20.62 22.12
CA VAL A 284 9.92 20.20 21.23
C VAL A 284 9.40 21.42 20.50
N SER A 285 9.18 21.32 19.18
CA SER A 285 8.67 22.39 18.34
C SER A 285 7.50 21.91 17.52
N ASP A 286 6.34 22.52 17.71
CA ASP A 286 5.15 22.24 16.91
C ASP A 286 5.37 22.65 15.45
N ILE A 287 4.81 21.85 14.53
CA ILE A 287 4.76 22.19 13.11
C ILE A 287 3.74 23.33 12.94
N ALA A 288 4.21 24.44 12.41
CA ALA A 288 3.38 25.64 12.29
C ALA A 288 2.20 25.39 11.32
N PRO A 289 0.97 25.83 11.63
CA PRO A 289 -0.20 25.69 10.76
C PRO A 289 0.03 26.24 9.35
N SER A 290 0.83 27.29 9.21
CA SER A 290 1.21 27.89 7.92
C SER A 290 2.06 26.97 7.02
N THR A 291 2.55 25.85 7.54
CA THR A 291 3.29 24.82 6.80
C THR A 291 2.49 23.52 6.67
N ILE A 292 1.25 23.49 7.17
CA ILE A 292 0.33 22.36 7.02
C ILE A 292 -0.51 22.59 5.77
N TYR A 293 -0.34 21.72 4.80
CA TYR A 293 -1.05 21.75 3.53
C TYR A 293 -2.39 21.02 3.64
N TYR A 294 -3.37 21.49 2.90
CA TYR A 294 -4.65 20.82 2.72
C TYR A 294 -5.19 21.10 1.31
N SER A 295 -6.13 20.31 0.89
CA SER A 295 -6.83 20.49 -0.38
C SER A 295 -8.29 20.80 -0.07
N ASP A 296 -8.87 21.81 -0.74
CA ASP A 296 -10.31 22.06 -0.67
C ASP A 296 -11.05 20.82 -1.18
N THR A 297 -11.68 20.13 -0.27
CA THR A 297 -12.49 18.97 -0.59
C THR A 297 -13.96 19.28 -0.38
N ALA A 298 -14.59 19.85 -1.39
CA ALA A 298 -16.06 19.87 -1.49
C ALA A 298 -16.68 18.44 -1.60
N TYR A 299 -15.83 17.40 -1.59
CA TYR A 299 -16.23 16.00 -1.79
C TYR A 299 -16.83 15.31 -0.57
N TYR A 300 -16.76 15.92 0.62
CA TYR A 300 -17.21 15.26 1.85
C TYR A 300 -18.54 15.77 2.39
N ALA A 301 -19.33 16.46 1.59
CA ALA A 301 -20.57 17.10 2.06
C ALA A 301 -21.60 16.13 2.66
N ASN A 302 -21.41 14.80 2.53
CA ASN A 302 -22.42 13.82 2.94
C ASN A 302 -21.86 12.56 3.63
N ILE A 303 -20.64 12.57 4.22
CA ILE A 303 -20.13 11.39 4.92
C ILE A 303 -20.06 11.67 6.43
N GLU A 304 -20.73 10.84 7.22
CA GLU A 304 -20.90 10.98 8.67
C GLU A 304 -19.61 10.79 9.51
N SER A 305 -18.43 10.59 8.89
CA SER A 305 -17.18 10.43 9.63
C SER A 305 -15.95 10.89 8.84
N ASN A 306 -15.62 12.17 8.93
CA ASN A 306 -14.36 12.69 8.40
C ASN A 306 -13.28 12.59 9.48
N TYR A 307 -12.49 11.53 9.46
CA TYR A 307 -11.28 11.43 10.27
C TYR A 307 -10.14 12.12 9.53
N PHE A 308 -9.68 13.22 10.07
CA PHE A 308 -8.48 13.90 9.58
C PHE A 308 -7.24 13.35 10.24
N THR A 309 -6.17 13.31 9.47
CA THR A 309 -4.85 12.85 9.90
C THR A 309 -3.82 13.83 9.35
N TYR A 310 -2.91 14.27 10.19
CA TYR A 310 -1.66 14.89 9.74
C TYR A 310 -0.75 13.79 9.22
N ASN A 311 -0.37 13.87 7.95
CA ASN A 311 0.61 12.98 7.36
C ASN A 311 1.86 13.81 7.07
N THR A 312 2.90 13.60 7.86
CA THR A 312 4.16 14.33 7.76
C THR A 312 5.16 13.52 6.97
N PHE A 313 5.57 14.06 5.82
CA PHE A 313 6.63 13.54 4.98
C PHE A 313 7.95 14.10 5.49
N VAL A 314 8.91 13.24 5.75
CA VAL A 314 10.24 13.59 6.25
C VAL A 314 11.28 13.15 5.24
N SER A 315 12.26 14.01 4.93
CA SER A 315 13.47 13.64 4.22
C SER A 315 14.68 13.83 5.13
N LEU A 316 15.50 12.80 5.29
CA LEU A 316 16.67 12.79 6.15
C LEU A 316 17.88 12.23 5.38
N ASN A 317 18.97 13.00 5.30
CA ASN A 317 20.23 12.53 4.77
C ASN A 317 20.95 11.66 5.82
N VAL A 318 21.29 10.42 5.46
CA VAL A 318 21.91 9.46 6.38
C VAL A 318 23.42 9.58 6.47
N LYS A 319 24.04 10.34 5.56
CA LYS A 319 25.48 10.55 5.48
C LYS A 319 25.92 11.89 6.03
N ASP A 320 25.12 12.93 5.86
CA ASP A 320 25.42 14.27 6.34
C ASP A 320 24.73 14.51 7.69
N ASP A 321 25.46 14.29 8.77
CA ASP A 321 24.95 14.46 10.12
C ASP A 321 24.64 15.92 10.47
N ALA A 322 25.15 16.91 9.71
CA ALA A 322 24.91 18.34 9.89
C ALA A 322 23.69 18.87 9.15
N GLN A 323 23.25 18.18 8.09
CA GLN A 323 22.08 18.59 7.32
C GLN A 323 20.79 18.34 8.11
N GLU A 324 20.07 19.41 8.46
CA GLU A 324 18.78 19.29 9.14
C GLU A 324 17.77 18.53 8.27
N PRO A 325 16.96 17.60 8.85
CA PRO A 325 15.89 16.95 8.14
C PRO A 325 14.84 17.97 7.69
N THR A 326 14.31 17.77 6.51
CA THR A 326 13.17 18.55 6.03
C THR A 326 11.87 17.80 6.28
N ASN A 327 10.78 18.53 6.47
CA ASN A 327 9.46 17.92 6.58
C ASN A 327 8.38 18.78 5.91
N LYS A 328 7.33 18.13 5.46
CA LYS A 328 6.11 18.72 4.91
C LYS A 328 4.91 17.95 5.46
N THR A 329 3.94 18.68 5.99
CA THR A 329 2.74 18.06 6.58
C THR A 329 1.53 18.29 5.69
N LEU A 330 0.77 17.24 5.44
CA LEU A 330 -0.48 17.23 4.69
C LEU A 330 -1.62 16.78 5.60
N LEU A 331 -2.64 17.62 5.73
CA LEU A 331 -3.90 17.27 6.37
C LEU A 331 -4.80 16.57 5.34
N MET A 332 -5.03 15.28 5.57
CA MET A 332 -5.87 14.44 4.71
C MET A 332 -6.52 13.33 5.55
N GLY A 333 -7.17 12.34 4.95
CA GLY A 333 -7.53 11.10 5.62
C GLY A 333 -6.31 10.24 5.98
N GLY A 334 -6.53 9.17 6.74
CA GLY A 334 -5.47 8.24 7.12
C GLY A 334 -4.86 7.56 5.89
N ALA A 335 -3.54 7.68 5.72
CA ALA A 335 -2.81 7.01 4.65
C ALA A 335 -3.02 5.49 4.71
N SER A 336 -3.32 4.86 3.58
CA SER A 336 -3.58 3.42 3.49
C SER A 336 -2.52 2.65 2.73
N THR A 337 -1.99 3.22 1.65
CA THR A 337 -0.98 2.59 0.81
C THR A 337 -0.02 3.64 0.27
N MET A 338 1.26 3.29 0.15
CA MET A 338 2.31 4.14 -0.38
C MET A 338 3.05 3.41 -1.50
N PHE A 339 3.31 4.14 -2.58
CA PHE A 339 4.23 3.76 -3.66
C PHE A 339 5.25 4.86 -3.84
N VAL A 340 6.50 4.50 -4.15
CA VAL A 340 7.58 5.46 -4.36
C VAL A 340 8.34 5.11 -5.63
N SER A 341 8.44 6.08 -6.53
CA SER A 341 9.35 6.07 -7.67
C SER A 341 10.66 6.78 -7.31
N MET A 342 11.60 6.89 -8.24
CA MET A 342 12.86 7.61 -8.03
C MET A 342 12.68 9.10 -7.70
N SER A 343 11.54 9.69 -8.04
CA SER A 343 11.31 11.14 -7.91
C SER A 343 9.96 11.52 -7.28
N ASN A 344 9.11 10.54 -6.95
CA ASN A 344 7.78 10.83 -6.39
C ASN A 344 7.37 9.80 -5.32
N ILE A 345 6.71 10.31 -4.30
CA ILE A 345 5.95 9.52 -3.33
C ILE A 345 4.47 9.67 -3.67
N TYR A 346 3.78 8.56 -3.81
CA TYR A 346 2.33 8.51 -3.95
C TYR A 346 1.73 7.89 -2.70
N VAL A 347 0.79 8.59 -2.09
CA VAL A 347 0.04 8.10 -0.93
C VAL A 347 -1.43 8.07 -1.26
N THR A 348 -2.08 6.95 -0.96
CA THR A 348 -3.52 6.80 -1.16
C THR A 348 -4.25 6.74 0.16
N TYR A 349 -5.51 7.16 0.17
CA TYR A 349 -6.44 6.92 1.26
C TYR A 349 -7.87 6.71 0.73
N PRO A 350 -8.67 5.86 1.40
CA PRO A 350 -10.01 5.57 0.98
C PRO A 350 -10.94 6.76 1.23
N THR A 351 -11.78 7.06 0.26
CA THR A 351 -12.87 8.04 0.37
C THR A 351 -14.17 7.40 -0.09
N TYR A 352 -15.29 7.92 0.39
CA TYR A 352 -16.60 7.37 0.09
C TYR A 352 -17.53 8.49 -0.36
N ASN A 353 -18.40 8.20 -1.30
CA ASN A 353 -19.53 9.05 -1.67
C ASN A 353 -20.76 8.19 -1.98
N GLU A 354 -21.86 8.80 -2.40
CA GLU A 354 -23.12 8.10 -2.71
C GLU A 354 -22.97 7.02 -3.80
N LYS A 355 -21.94 7.11 -4.65
CA LYS A 355 -21.66 6.15 -5.73
C LYS A 355 -20.81 4.97 -5.28
N GLY A 356 -20.11 5.08 -4.15
CA GLY A 356 -19.26 4.02 -3.62
C GLY A 356 -17.93 4.50 -3.07
N GLN A 357 -16.98 3.58 -2.98
CA GLN A 357 -15.63 3.81 -2.47
C GLN A 357 -14.70 4.31 -3.58
N TYR A 358 -13.85 5.27 -3.25
CA TYR A 358 -12.79 5.82 -4.11
C TYR A 358 -11.45 5.78 -3.38
N SER A 359 -10.38 5.78 -4.14
CA SER A 359 -9.02 6.04 -3.64
C SER A 359 -8.61 7.45 -4.04
N SER A 360 -8.43 8.32 -3.04
CA SER A 360 -7.76 9.61 -3.22
C SER A 360 -6.26 9.38 -3.24
N ILE A 361 -5.56 10.11 -4.11
CA ILE A 361 -4.14 9.94 -4.39
C ILE A 361 -3.46 11.30 -4.26
N TYR A 362 -2.36 11.37 -3.49
CA TYR A 362 -1.49 12.54 -3.44
C TYR A 362 -0.12 12.17 -4.02
N ARG A 363 0.43 13.07 -4.84
CA ARG A 363 1.78 13.00 -5.36
C ARG A 363 2.65 14.05 -4.68
N VAL A 364 3.74 13.59 -4.11
CA VAL A 364 4.78 14.43 -3.49
C VAL A 364 6.07 14.18 -4.26
N SER A 365 6.64 15.21 -4.89
CA SER A 365 7.95 15.08 -5.53
C SER A 365 9.06 15.08 -4.48
N VAL A 366 10.11 14.32 -4.76
CA VAL A 366 11.30 14.18 -3.92
C VAL A 366 12.56 14.36 -4.75
N ASP A 367 13.49 15.18 -4.24
CA ASP A 367 14.83 15.36 -4.78
C ASP A 367 15.79 15.70 -3.62
N GLY A 368 16.51 14.71 -3.13
CA GLY A 368 17.34 14.87 -1.93
C GLY A 368 16.51 15.36 -0.73
N SER A 369 16.84 16.54 -0.19
CA SER A 369 16.10 17.13 0.92
C SER A 369 14.80 17.84 0.50
N GLU A 370 14.58 18.05 -0.79
CA GLU A 370 13.42 18.78 -1.29
C GLU A 370 12.17 17.88 -1.32
N LEU A 371 11.09 18.40 -0.78
CA LEU A 371 9.76 17.78 -0.79
C LEU A 371 8.75 18.79 -1.31
N ALA A 372 7.93 18.44 -2.32
CA ALA A 372 6.87 19.33 -2.78
C ALA A 372 5.57 18.56 -3.06
N PHE A 373 4.44 19.12 -2.59
CA PHE A 373 3.11 18.61 -2.94
C PHE A 373 2.76 19.07 -4.35
N GLU A 374 2.64 18.11 -5.28
CA GLU A 374 2.52 18.39 -6.71
C GLU A 374 1.10 18.25 -7.23
N ALA A 375 0.40 17.21 -6.78
CA ALA A 375 -0.91 16.90 -7.34
C ALA A 375 -1.78 16.07 -6.36
N LYS A 376 -3.09 16.19 -6.56
CA LYS A 376 -4.11 15.33 -5.97
C LYS A 376 -5.01 14.80 -7.07
N GLY A 377 -5.32 13.52 -7.01
CA GLY A 377 -6.27 12.84 -7.91
C GLY A 377 -7.17 11.89 -7.14
N SER A 378 -8.10 11.27 -7.86
CA SER A 378 -8.95 10.24 -7.30
C SER A 378 -9.39 9.27 -8.40
N VAL A 379 -9.50 7.99 -8.05
CA VAL A 379 -10.05 6.95 -8.93
C VAL A 379 -11.08 6.11 -8.17
N PRO A 380 -12.08 5.54 -8.87
CA PRO A 380 -13.03 4.60 -8.27
C PRO A 380 -12.33 3.34 -7.74
N GLY A 381 -12.79 2.83 -6.60
CA GLY A 381 -12.31 1.61 -5.98
C GLY A 381 -11.22 1.83 -4.94
N TYR A 382 -10.81 0.75 -4.29
CA TYR A 382 -9.71 0.74 -3.34
C TYR A 382 -8.47 0.04 -3.89
N VAL A 383 -7.32 0.45 -3.41
CA VAL A 383 -6.00 -0.09 -3.77
C VAL A 383 -5.71 -1.29 -2.88
N LEU A 384 -5.35 -2.42 -3.46
CA LEU A 384 -5.06 -3.63 -2.71
C LEU A 384 -3.77 -3.48 -1.87
N ASN A 385 -2.69 -3.07 -2.50
CA ASN A 385 -1.36 -2.88 -1.89
C ASN A 385 -0.47 -2.02 -2.80
N GLN A 386 0.79 -1.82 -2.39
CA GLN A 386 1.77 -1.03 -3.16
C GLN A 386 1.98 -1.53 -4.61
N TYR A 387 1.90 -2.83 -4.86
CA TYR A 387 2.09 -3.42 -6.20
C TYR A 387 0.95 -3.10 -7.17
N SER A 388 -0.18 -2.60 -6.65
CA SER A 388 -1.29 -2.08 -7.46
C SER A 388 -1.03 -0.69 -8.00
N MET A 389 0.14 -0.10 -7.74
CA MET A 389 0.57 1.23 -8.17
C MET A 389 1.93 1.16 -8.84
N ASP A 390 2.15 2.06 -9.80
CA ASP A 390 3.40 2.18 -10.53
C ASP A 390 3.53 3.54 -11.21
N GLU A 391 4.76 3.97 -11.49
CA GLU A 391 5.07 5.12 -12.33
C GLU A 391 5.96 4.68 -13.50
N TYR A 392 5.51 4.97 -14.72
CA TYR A 392 6.25 4.58 -15.92
C TYR A 392 6.07 5.61 -17.04
N ASN A 393 7.18 6.04 -17.65
CA ASN A 393 7.21 6.98 -18.77
C ASN A 393 6.38 8.27 -18.54
N GLY A 394 6.42 8.83 -17.32
CA GLY A 394 5.70 10.06 -16.98
C GLY A 394 4.19 9.88 -16.78
N TYR A 395 3.75 8.67 -16.51
CA TYR A 395 2.37 8.35 -16.13
C TYR A 395 2.34 7.56 -14.83
N PHE A 396 1.38 7.89 -13.97
CA PHE A 396 1.03 7.08 -12.81
C PHE A 396 -0.03 6.05 -13.20
N ARG A 397 0.16 4.80 -12.82
CA ARG A 397 -0.73 3.68 -13.14
C ARG A 397 -1.23 3.05 -11.85
N ILE A 398 -2.51 2.71 -11.81
CA ILE A 398 -3.13 2.18 -10.61
C ILE A 398 -4.24 1.17 -10.95
N ALA A 399 -4.24 0.06 -10.23
CA ALA A 399 -5.32 -0.93 -10.29
C ALA A 399 -6.13 -0.90 -9.00
N THR A 400 -7.45 -0.99 -9.14
CA THR A 400 -8.38 -0.92 -8.01
C THR A 400 -9.46 -1.98 -8.09
N ASN A 401 -10.01 -2.32 -6.93
CA ASN A 401 -11.21 -3.13 -6.79
C ASN A 401 -12.38 -2.22 -6.41
N TRP A 402 -13.49 -2.31 -7.13
CA TRP A 402 -14.67 -1.47 -6.96
C TRP A 402 -15.82 -2.25 -6.34
N TYR A 403 -16.44 -1.66 -5.29
CA TYR A 403 -17.64 -2.15 -4.65
C TYR A 403 -18.75 -1.08 -4.72
N GLY A 404 -19.50 -1.06 -5.83
CA GLY A 404 -20.62 -0.13 -6.03
C GLY A 404 -21.78 -0.86 -6.68
N GLY A 405 -22.23 -1.97 -6.08
CA GLY A 405 -23.18 -2.91 -6.66
C GLY A 405 -22.51 -4.24 -6.96
N THR A 406 -22.30 -4.57 -8.24
CA THR A 406 -21.47 -5.73 -8.62
C THR A 406 -20.00 -5.36 -8.46
N GLN A 407 -19.26 -6.20 -7.74
CA GLN A 407 -17.80 -6.04 -7.59
C GLN A 407 -17.10 -6.14 -8.94
N THR A 408 -16.17 -5.23 -9.21
CA THR A 408 -15.37 -5.20 -10.45
C THR A 408 -13.95 -4.73 -10.18
N ASN A 409 -13.06 -4.95 -11.14
CA ASN A 409 -11.66 -4.55 -11.06
C ASN A 409 -11.36 -3.56 -12.18
N ASN A 410 -10.52 -2.58 -11.90
CA ASN A 410 -10.26 -1.48 -12.83
C ASN A 410 -8.76 -1.19 -12.89
N VAL A 411 -8.31 -0.66 -14.03
CA VAL A 411 -6.96 -0.12 -14.24
C VAL A 411 -7.09 1.29 -14.79
N TYR A 412 -6.40 2.23 -14.15
CA TYR A 412 -6.35 3.63 -14.56
C TYR A 412 -4.94 4.06 -14.88
N VAL A 413 -4.80 4.91 -15.89
CA VAL A 413 -3.57 5.62 -16.24
C VAL A 413 -3.81 7.10 -16.04
N LEU A 414 -2.98 7.75 -15.24
CA LEU A 414 -3.07 9.16 -14.89
C LEU A 414 -1.80 9.89 -15.38
N ASN A 415 -1.95 11.14 -15.78
CA ASN A 415 -0.79 11.99 -16.05
C ASN A 415 -0.16 12.47 -14.73
N MET A 416 0.94 13.24 -14.80
CA MET A 416 1.64 13.69 -13.59
C MET A 416 0.86 14.74 -12.76
N SER A 417 -0.22 15.31 -13.29
CA SER A 417 -1.16 16.10 -12.50
C SER A 417 -2.29 15.25 -11.89
N LEU A 418 -2.17 13.92 -11.97
CA LEU A 418 -3.12 12.93 -11.50
C LEU A 418 -4.52 13.01 -12.14
N ALA A 419 -4.60 13.58 -13.35
CA ALA A 419 -5.79 13.49 -14.19
C ALA A 419 -5.80 12.15 -14.93
N VAL A 420 -6.92 11.43 -14.91
CA VAL A 420 -7.07 10.16 -15.64
C VAL A 420 -7.06 10.42 -17.14
N VAL A 421 -6.12 9.80 -17.84
CA VAL A 421 -5.95 9.88 -19.29
C VAL A 421 -6.36 8.59 -20.00
N GLY A 422 -6.33 7.46 -19.31
CA GLY A 422 -6.75 6.16 -19.82
C GLY A 422 -7.36 5.30 -18.73
N ARG A 423 -8.27 4.42 -19.12
CA ARG A 423 -8.94 3.53 -18.16
C ARG A 423 -9.40 2.24 -18.81
N LEU A 424 -9.45 1.20 -18.00
CA LEU A 424 -10.05 -0.09 -18.31
C LEU A 424 -10.85 -0.51 -17.08
N GLU A 425 -12.17 -0.56 -17.22
CA GLU A 425 -13.09 -0.75 -16.10
C GLU A 425 -13.92 -2.02 -16.27
N ASN A 426 -14.56 -2.47 -15.19
CA ASN A 426 -15.48 -3.61 -15.15
C ASN A 426 -14.83 -4.96 -15.52
N LEU A 427 -13.55 -5.13 -15.21
CA LEU A 427 -12.86 -6.42 -15.39
C LEU A 427 -13.39 -7.43 -14.36
N ALA A 428 -13.58 -8.68 -14.80
CA ALA A 428 -13.92 -9.83 -13.96
C ALA A 428 -15.04 -9.53 -12.94
N ALA A 429 -16.22 -9.17 -13.44
CA ALA A 429 -17.37 -8.84 -12.59
C ALA A 429 -17.75 -9.99 -11.64
N GLY A 430 -17.84 -9.68 -10.35
CA GLY A 430 -18.09 -10.64 -9.26
C GLY A 430 -16.86 -11.33 -8.71
N GLU A 431 -15.64 -10.94 -9.13
CA GLU A 431 -14.38 -11.51 -8.65
C GLU A 431 -13.56 -10.49 -7.85
N ASN A 432 -12.84 -10.96 -6.82
CA ASN A 432 -11.93 -10.15 -6.03
C ASN A 432 -10.59 -9.99 -6.73
N LEU A 433 -9.97 -8.81 -6.57
CA LEU A 433 -8.57 -8.58 -6.93
C LEU A 433 -7.67 -9.26 -5.89
N HIS A 434 -6.74 -10.10 -6.35
CA HIS A 434 -5.79 -10.82 -5.49
C HIS A 434 -4.36 -10.34 -5.64
N SER A 435 -3.91 -10.09 -6.86
CA SER A 435 -2.60 -9.48 -7.08
C SER A 435 -2.54 -8.65 -8.36
N VAL A 436 -1.63 -7.70 -8.35
CA VAL A 436 -1.31 -6.84 -9.49
C VAL A 436 0.21 -6.72 -9.59
N ARG A 437 0.72 -6.68 -10.80
CA ARG A 437 2.10 -6.30 -11.07
C ARG A 437 2.19 -5.52 -12.37
N PHE A 438 2.80 -4.34 -12.30
CA PHE A 438 3.18 -3.58 -13.49
C PHE A 438 4.62 -3.92 -13.86
N ILE A 439 4.87 -4.20 -15.14
CA ILE A 439 6.19 -4.52 -15.67
C ILE A 439 6.30 -3.87 -17.05
N GLY A 440 7.18 -2.87 -17.20
CA GLY A 440 7.31 -2.11 -18.43
C GLY A 440 5.96 -1.56 -18.90
N ASP A 441 5.56 -1.85 -20.13
CA ASP A 441 4.31 -1.40 -20.74
C ASP A 441 3.09 -2.30 -20.44
N LYS A 442 3.20 -3.22 -19.49
CA LYS A 442 2.14 -4.18 -19.18
C LYS A 442 1.68 -4.13 -17.72
N CYS A 443 0.42 -4.51 -17.52
CA CYS A 443 -0.13 -4.82 -16.19
C CYS A 443 -0.62 -6.26 -16.17
N TYR A 444 -0.20 -7.00 -15.17
CA TYR A 444 -0.64 -8.35 -14.85
C TYR A 444 -1.58 -8.28 -13.67
N LEU A 445 -2.81 -8.77 -13.82
CA LEU A 445 -3.87 -8.61 -12.84
C LEU A 445 -4.54 -9.97 -12.61
N VAL A 446 -4.53 -10.42 -11.36
CA VAL A 446 -5.13 -11.69 -10.92
C VAL A 446 -6.39 -11.40 -10.16
N THR A 447 -7.51 -11.99 -10.60
CA THR A 447 -8.78 -11.97 -9.89
C THR A 447 -9.17 -13.40 -9.53
N PHE A 448 -10.03 -13.60 -8.54
CA PHE A 448 -10.45 -14.91 -8.13
C PHE A 448 -11.87 -14.93 -7.55
N LYS A 449 -12.61 -15.96 -7.93
CA LYS A 449 -13.84 -16.41 -7.29
C LYS A 449 -13.87 -17.93 -7.15
N LYS A 450 -13.65 -18.65 -8.24
CA LYS A 450 -13.57 -20.12 -8.30
C LYS A 450 -12.36 -20.61 -9.08
N THR A 451 -12.11 -20.00 -10.23
CA THR A 451 -10.99 -20.28 -11.11
C THR A 451 -10.40 -18.94 -11.53
N ASP A 452 -9.10 -18.82 -11.42
CA ASP A 452 -8.38 -17.56 -11.55
C ASP A 452 -8.17 -17.17 -13.03
N PRO A 453 -8.68 -16.02 -13.49
CA PRO A 453 -8.11 -15.40 -14.68
C PRO A 453 -6.95 -14.47 -14.31
N LEU A 454 -5.76 -14.79 -14.80
CA LEU A 454 -4.67 -13.82 -14.95
C LEU A 454 -4.91 -13.01 -16.21
N PHE A 455 -5.18 -11.72 -16.08
CA PHE A 455 -5.26 -10.78 -17.20
C PHE A 455 -3.89 -10.22 -17.52
N VAL A 456 -3.59 -10.11 -18.82
CA VAL A 456 -2.46 -9.34 -19.34
C VAL A 456 -3.04 -8.11 -20.04
N ILE A 457 -2.66 -6.93 -19.59
CA ILE A 457 -3.17 -5.65 -20.06
C ILE A 457 -2.03 -4.86 -20.68
N ASP A 458 -2.21 -4.41 -21.92
CA ASP A 458 -1.31 -3.52 -22.65
C ASP A 458 -1.56 -2.07 -22.21
N LEU A 459 -0.52 -1.42 -21.75
CA LEU A 459 -0.47 0.00 -21.35
C LEU A 459 0.51 0.80 -22.23
N SER A 460 0.99 0.24 -23.35
CA SER A 460 1.91 0.92 -24.27
C SER A 460 1.32 2.22 -24.84
N GLN A 461 0.00 2.29 -24.94
CA GLN A 461 -0.74 3.51 -25.24
C GLN A 461 -1.49 3.98 -23.98
N PRO A 462 -0.95 4.92 -23.22
CA PRO A 462 -1.51 5.35 -21.93
C PRO A 462 -2.99 5.78 -21.99
N THR A 463 -3.43 6.35 -23.11
CA THR A 463 -4.81 6.81 -23.30
C THR A 463 -5.77 5.71 -23.76
N ASN A 464 -5.27 4.51 -24.07
CA ASN A 464 -6.07 3.43 -24.64
C ASN A 464 -5.60 2.05 -24.13
N PRO A 465 -5.71 1.79 -22.80
CA PRO A 465 -5.39 0.48 -22.22
C PRO A 465 -6.23 -0.63 -22.84
N LYS A 466 -5.64 -1.83 -23.04
CA LYS A 466 -6.33 -2.97 -23.68
C LYS A 466 -6.00 -4.28 -22.99
N VAL A 467 -6.99 -5.16 -22.84
CA VAL A 467 -6.74 -6.56 -22.47
C VAL A 467 -6.12 -7.28 -23.68
N LEU A 468 -4.91 -7.81 -23.53
CA LEU A 468 -4.27 -8.67 -24.52
C LEU A 468 -4.78 -10.10 -24.45
N GLY A 469 -5.12 -10.58 -23.27
CA GLY A 469 -5.64 -11.91 -23.05
C GLY A 469 -5.86 -12.20 -21.57
N SER A 470 -6.47 -13.33 -21.30
CA SER A 470 -6.61 -13.87 -19.94
C SER A 470 -6.32 -15.35 -19.93
N LEU A 471 -5.58 -15.81 -18.92
CA LEU A 471 -5.27 -17.21 -18.68
C LEU A 471 -6.00 -17.68 -17.43
N LYS A 472 -6.81 -18.73 -17.55
CA LYS A 472 -7.45 -19.38 -16.40
C LYS A 472 -6.54 -20.47 -15.85
N ILE A 473 -6.15 -20.34 -14.60
CA ILE A 473 -5.26 -21.26 -13.91
C ILE A 473 -5.99 -21.77 -12.66
N PRO A 474 -6.01 -23.10 -12.35
CA PRO A 474 -6.56 -23.57 -11.08
C PRO A 474 -5.82 -22.90 -9.90
N GLY A 475 -6.56 -22.47 -8.87
CA GLY A 475 -6.01 -21.69 -7.77
C GLY A 475 -5.81 -20.21 -8.10
N TYR A 476 -5.07 -19.49 -7.29
CA TYR A 476 -4.77 -18.07 -7.51
C TYR A 476 -3.39 -17.68 -6.98
N SER A 477 -2.88 -16.55 -7.48
CA SER A 477 -1.63 -15.95 -7.02
C SER A 477 -1.92 -14.71 -6.19
N ASP A 478 -1.51 -14.71 -4.93
CA ASP A 478 -1.54 -13.54 -4.05
C ASP A 478 -0.38 -12.58 -4.32
N TYR A 479 0.69 -13.08 -4.94
CA TYR A 479 1.87 -12.31 -5.28
C TYR A 479 2.43 -12.71 -6.64
N LEU A 480 2.81 -11.72 -7.45
CA LEU A 480 3.44 -11.87 -8.75
C LEU A 480 4.86 -11.31 -8.68
N HIS A 481 5.85 -12.18 -8.86
CA HIS A 481 7.26 -11.82 -8.83
C HIS A 481 7.82 -11.73 -10.26
N PRO A 482 8.33 -10.58 -10.72
CA PRO A 482 9.08 -10.50 -11.98
C PRO A 482 10.36 -11.33 -11.83
N TYR A 483 10.51 -12.38 -12.65
CA TYR A 483 11.72 -13.20 -12.63
C TYR A 483 12.73 -12.74 -13.68
N ASP A 484 12.25 -12.51 -14.91
CA ASP A 484 13.01 -11.90 -16.02
C ASP A 484 12.05 -11.18 -16.98
N GLU A 485 12.53 -10.74 -18.13
CA GLU A 485 11.73 -10.01 -19.13
C GLU A 485 10.53 -10.80 -19.66
N SER A 486 10.55 -12.12 -19.56
CA SER A 486 9.55 -13.04 -20.12
C SER A 486 8.87 -13.94 -19.08
N HIS A 487 9.35 -13.97 -17.85
CA HIS A 487 8.83 -14.87 -16.83
C HIS A 487 8.38 -14.14 -15.57
N ILE A 488 7.26 -14.60 -15.02
CA ILE A 488 6.70 -14.15 -13.75
C ILE A 488 6.45 -15.36 -12.87
N ILE A 489 6.89 -15.33 -11.62
CA ILE A 489 6.58 -16.35 -10.63
C ILE A 489 5.33 -15.93 -9.87
N GLY A 490 4.27 -16.71 -9.93
CA GLY A 490 3.08 -16.57 -9.12
C GLY A 490 3.18 -17.38 -7.83
N VAL A 491 2.99 -16.76 -6.69
CA VAL A 491 2.94 -17.40 -5.36
C VAL A 491 1.53 -17.22 -4.80
N GLY A 492 0.89 -18.32 -4.41
CA GLY A 492 -0.48 -18.26 -3.93
C GLY A 492 -1.00 -19.60 -3.43
N LYS A 493 -2.25 -19.90 -3.73
CA LYS A 493 -2.93 -21.11 -3.24
C LYS A 493 -3.49 -21.95 -4.37
N GLU A 494 -3.30 -23.26 -4.28
CA GLU A 494 -4.02 -24.21 -5.10
C GLU A 494 -5.46 -24.34 -4.61
N THR A 495 -6.41 -24.48 -5.53
CA THR A 495 -7.81 -24.62 -5.19
C THR A 495 -8.52 -25.68 -6.02
N VAL A 496 -9.57 -26.26 -5.44
CA VAL A 496 -10.51 -27.15 -6.12
C VAL A 496 -11.90 -26.58 -5.99
N GLU A 497 -12.63 -26.48 -7.10
CA GLU A 497 -14.01 -26.01 -7.08
C GLU A 497 -14.87 -26.86 -6.14
N ALA A 498 -15.70 -26.22 -5.34
CA ALA A 498 -16.69 -26.90 -4.54
C ALA A 498 -17.75 -27.53 -5.44
N SER A 499 -18.15 -28.76 -5.13
CA SER A 499 -19.22 -29.47 -5.87
C SER A 499 -20.58 -28.79 -5.72
N GLU A 500 -20.76 -28.04 -4.62
CA GLU A 500 -21.96 -27.26 -4.32
C GLU A 500 -21.55 -25.87 -3.82
N GLY A 501 -22.30 -24.84 -4.22
CA GLY A 501 -22.02 -23.45 -3.86
C GLY A 501 -21.10 -22.73 -4.85
N ASP A 502 -20.89 -21.43 -4.61
CA ASP A 502 -20.13 -20.53 -5.48
C ASP A 502 -18.78 -20.15 -4.86
N PHE A 503 -17.98 -21.18 -4.50
CA PHE A 503 -16.65 -21.03 -3.88
C PHE A 503 -15.71 -22.18 -4.26
N ALA A 504 -14.44 -22.08 -3.87
CA ALA A 504 -13.44 -23.12 -4.04
C ALA A 504 -12.72 -23.45 -2.72
N TRP A 505 -12.31 -24.71 -2.57
CA TRP A 505 -11.56 -25.19 -1.41
C TRP A 505 -10.06 -25.02 -1.61
N TYR A 506 -9.38 -24.47 -0.61
CA TYR A 506 -7.92 -24.35 -0.60
C TYR A 506 -7.27 -25.73 -0.37
N GLN A 507 -6.27 -26.06 -1.20
CA GLN A 507 -5.56 -27.34 -1.14
C GLN A 507 -4.12 -27.22 -0.61
N GLY A 508 -3.49 -26.07 -0.80
CA GLY A 508 -2.11 -25.86 -0.36
C GLY A 508 -1.47 -24.64 -1.00
N LEU A 509 -0.15 -24.50 -0.79
CA LEU A 509 0.66 -23.48 -1.43
C LEU A 509 0.88 -23.84 -2.91
N LYS A 510 0.82 -22.83 -3.77
CA LYS A 510 1.09 -22.94 -5.20
C LYS A 510 2.21 -22.01 -5.61
N LEU A 511 3.14 -22.54 -6.39
CA LEU A 511 4.13 -21.80 -7.15
C LEU A 511 3.87 -22.05 -8.63
N SER A 512 3.75 -20.99 -9.43
CA SER A 512 3.53 -21.05 -10.86
C SER A 512 4.57 -20.25 -11.59
N LEU A 513 5.19 -20.82 -12.62
CA LEU A 513 6.02 -20.07 -13.56
C LEU A 513 5.15 -19.70 -14.76
N LEU A 514 4.96 -18.40 -14.98
CA LEU A 514 4.16 -17.84 -16.06
C LEU A 514 5.09 -17.24 -17.11
N THR A 515 4.97 -17.69 -18.36
CA THR A 515 5.77 -17.17 -19.46
C THR A 515 4.94 -16.16 -20.25
N SER A 516 5.41 -14.91 -20.35
CA SER A 516 4.84 -13.92 -21.25
C SER A 516 5.39 -14.21 -22.65
N ALA A 517 4.69 -15.05 -23.45
CA ALA A 517 5.10 -15.22 -24.82
C ALA A 517 4.98 -13.89 -25.59
N THR A 518 6.03 -13.51 -26.28
CA THR A 518 6.06 -12.36 -27.23
C THR A 518 5.19 -12.61 -28.48
N SER A 519 4.38 -13.68 -28.49
CA SER A 519 3.54 -14.04 -29.61
C SER A 519 2.26 -13.22 -29.61
N THR A 520 1.94 -12.67 -30.76
CA THR A 520 0.70 -11.94 -31.08
C THR A 520 -0.57 -12.82 -31.01
N ASN A 521 -0.45 -14.06 -30.52
CA ASN A 521 -1.57 -15.00 -30.38
C ASN A 521 -1.97 -15.09 -28.89
N PRO A 522 -3.16 -14.62 -28.50
CA PRO A 522 -3.60 -14.62 -27.10
C PRO A 522 -3.79 -16.01 -26.48
N ASN A 523 -3.66 -17.08 -27.27
CA ASN A 523 -3.84 -18.46 -26.81
C ASN A 523 -2.53 -19.17 -26.42
N ASN A 524 -1.38 -18.49 -26.41
CA ASN A 524 -0.06 -19.11 -26.22
C ASN A 524 0.54 -18.94 -24.80
N TYR A 525 -0.25 -18.65 -23.79
CA TYR A 525 0.23 -18.73 -22.40
C TYR A 525 0.20 -20.21 -21.98
N GLN A 526 1.38 -20.82 -21.81
CA GLN A 526 1.50 -22.20 -21.35
C GLN A 526 1.90 -22.24 -19.88
N ASN A 527 1.21 -23.07 -19.13
CA ASN A 527 1.61 -23.52 -17.80
C ASN A 527 2.67 -24.62 -17.95
N THR A 528 3.84 -24.43 -17.43
CA THR A 528 4.87 -25.48 -17.30
C THR A 528 5.01 -25.89 -15.84
#